data_833af5eec2b12256233162c1a53d47ef
#
_entry.id   833af5eec2b12256233162c1a53d47ef
#
_cell.length_a   1.000
_cell.length_b   1.000
_cell.length_c   1.000
_cell.angle_alpha   90.00
_cell.angle_beta   90.00
_cell.angle_gamma   90.00
#
_symmetry.space_group_name_H-M   'P 1'
#
loop_
_entity.id
_entity.type
_entity.pdbx_description
1 polymer ?
#
loop_
_entity_poly.entity_id
_entity_poly.type
_entity_poly.pdbx_seq_one_letter_code
_entity_poly.pdbx_strand_id
1 'polypeptide(L)'
;MNWKVIAFAALGLALSFHSQADEKTLQVSGQGIVAAAPDAYTLTMVIEERGAVVSKLNEQANAKLKAVVSFLLSQGVAEQHIQSMSVNLSPWYEHTPNGREHKGFILSRQVRVTSNQLQNYDIVLDGAMKRGINRIDQFEFINSNPEKVYREALIAAVEDAKGRADLIAKQMGVTIAGVVSISESMSYNRPPVGVRMRVQQEDAFSLPGQTDTSAAVNVTFAIKN
;
A
#
# COMPACT_ATOMS: atom_id res chain seq x y z
N MET A 1 1.85 -91.88 -16.26
CA MET A 1 2.83 -91.06 -15.54
C MET A 1 2.94 -89.77 -16.36
N ASN A 2 2.20 -88.74 -15.94
CA ASN A 2 1.85 -87.59 -16.73
C ASN A 2 2.77 -86.41 -16.38
N TRP A 3 3.59 -85.91 -17.33
CA TRP A 3 4.39 -84.69 -17.20
C TRP A 3 3.63 -83.56 -17.84
N LYS A 4 3.19 -82.59 -17.05
CA LYS A 4 2.55 -81.37 -17.51
C LYS A 4 3.67 -80.29 -17.66
N VAL A 5 3.88 -79.88 -18.90
CA VAL A 5 4.74 -78.76 -19.26
C VAL A 5 3.98 -77.46 -18.91
N ILE A 6 4.55 -76.65 -18.03
CA ILE A 6 4.03 -75.32 -17.68
C ILE A 6 4.80 -74.32 -18.54
N ALA A 7 4.11 -73.71 -19.51
CA ALA A 7 4.63 -72.60 -20.30
C ALA A 7 4.53 -71.29 -19.48
N PHE A 8 5.68 -70.67 -19.19
CA PHE A 8 5.77 -69.35 -18.61
C PHE A 8 5.67 -68.28 -19.71
N ALA A 9 4.54 -67.56 -19.79
CA ALA A 9 4.41 -66.39 -20.65
C ALA A 9 5.02 -65.17 -19.91
N ALA A 10 6.23 -64.75 -20.35
CA ALA A 10 6.85 -63.52 -19.89
C ALA A 10 6.17 -62.32 -20.57
N LEU A 11 5.28 -61.67 -19.86
CA LEU A 11 4.67 -60.38 -20.28
C LEU A 11 5.67 -59.24 -20.04
N GLY A 12 6.37 -58.83 -21.12
CA GLY A 12 7.30 -57.71 -21.10
C GLY A 12 6.56 -56.38 -20.93
N LEU A 13 6.60 -55.79 -19.72
CA LEU A 13 6.14 -54.41 -19.43
C LEU A 13 7.16 -53.45 -20.03
N ALA A 14 6.89 -52.89 -21.21
CA ALA A 14 7.65 -51.81 -21.80
C ALA A 14 7.38 -50.52 -21.01
N LEU A 15 8.24 -50.23 -20.05
CA LEU A 15 8.28 -48.93 -19.37
C LEU A 15 8.72 -47.90 -20.38
N SER A 16 7.80 -47.17 -20.99
CA SER A 16 8.07 -45.98 -21.79
C SER A 16 8.61 -44.89 -20.87
N PHE A 17 9.95 -44.79 -20.76
CA PHE A 17 10.57 -43.61 -20.18
C PHE A 17 10.32 -42.44 -21.12
N HIS A 18 9.33 -41.62 -20.77
CA HIS A 18 9.23 -40.32 -21.39
C HIS A 18 10.45 -39.51 -20.92
N SER A 19 11.46 -39.43 -21.78
CA SER A 19 12.54 -38.45 -21.62
C SER A 19 11.91 -37.06 -21.74
N GLN A 20 11.59 -36.45 -20.61
CA GLN A 20 11.28 -35.04 -20.56
C GLN A 20 12.58 -34.34 -20.91
N ALA A 21 12.71 -33.87 -22.16
CA ALA A 21 13.83 -33.06 -22.58
C ALA A 21 13.82 -31.84 -21.63
N ASP A 22 14.86 -31.72 -20.83
CA ASP A 22 15.09 -30.59 -19.93
C ASP A 22 15.19 -29.33 -20.79
N GLU A 23 14.11 -28.57 -20.89
CA GLU A 23 14.12 -27.34 -21.68
C GLU A 23 15.16 -26.40 -21.08
N LYS A 24 16.16 -26.06 -21.88
CA LYS A 24 17.19 -25.08 -21.45
C LYS A 24 16.51 -23.76 -21.21
N THR A 25 16.62 -23.24 -19.99
CA THR A 25 15.98 -22.01 -19.59
C THR A 25 16.95 -20.99 -19.06
N LEU A 26 16.60 -19.72 -19.22
CA LEU A 26 17.24 -18.56 -18.61
C LEU A 26 16.24 -17.88 -17.69
N GLN A 27 16.55 -17.80 -16.40
CA GLN A 27 15.73 -17.10 -15.42
C GLN A 27 16.37 -15.76 -15.07
N VAL A 28 15.60 -14.70 -15.14
CA VAL A 28 16.01 -13.33 -14.78
C VAL A 28 14.97 -12.66 -13.93
N SER A 29 15.42 -11.75 -13.07
CA SER A 29 14.54 -10.83 -12.33
C SER A 29 14.70 -9.44 -12.90
N GLY A 30 13.58 -8.75 -13.14
CA GLY A 30 13.55 -7.35 -13.53
C GLY A 30 12.96 -6.50 -12.41
N GLN A 31 13.44 -5.28 -12.31
CA GLN A 31 12.98 -4.28 -11.36
C GLN A 31 12.66 -2.98 -12.08
N GLY A 32 11.53 -2.36 -11.69
CA GLY A 32 11.15 -1.03 -12.14
C GLY A 32 10.87 -0.14 -10.95
N ILE A 33 11.37 1.08 -11.00
CA ILE A 33 11.17 2.11 -9.97
C ILE A 33 10.69 3.37 -10.68
N VAL A 34 9.58 3.92 -10.19
CA VAL A 34 9.03 5.19 -10.66
C VAL A 34 8.93 6.14 -9.48
N ALA A 35 9.63 7.26 -9.57
CA ALA A 35 9.53 8.36 -8.63
C ALA A 35 8.35 9.25 -9.03
N ALA A 36 7.38 9.41 -8.14
CA ALA A 36 6.22 10.27 -8.35
C ALA A 36 6.13 11.33 -7.25
N ALA A 37 5.90 12.58 -7.66
CA ALA A 37 5.53 13.61 -6.70
C ALA A 37 4.09 13.37 -6.23
N PRO A 38 3.80 13.49 -4.93
CA PRO A 38 2.43 13.46 -4.43
C PRO A 38 1.58 14.57 -5.08
N ASP A 39 0.34 14.27 -5.40
CA ASP A 39 -0.64 15.18 -5.99
C ASP A 39 -1.89 15.34 -5.11
N ALA A 40 -1.90 14.68 -3.94
CA ALA A 40 -2.98 14.70 -2.97
C ALA A 40 -2.42 14.57 -1.55
N TYR A 41 -3.27 14.82 -0.57
CA TYR A 41 -2.98 14.50 0.83
C TYR A 41 -4.16 13.77 1.47
N THR A 42 -3.87 13.01 2.52
CA THR A 42 -4.86 12.47 3.44
C THR A 42 -4.59 12.98 4.85
N LEU A 43 -5.66 13.31 5.56
CA LEU A 43 -5.62 13.86 6.90
C LEU A 43 -6.63 13.11 7.76
N THR A 44 -6.18 12.50 8.84
CA THR A 44 -7.04 11.85 9.83
C THR A 44 -7.06 12.68 11.10
N MET A 45 -8.23 13.21 11.40
CA MET A 45 -8.51 14.14 12.50
C MET A 45 -9.43 13.51 13.52
N VAL A 46 -9.36 13.96 14.76
CA VAL A 46 -10.20 13.47 15.85
C VAL A 46 -10.88 14.62 16.57
N ILE A 47 -12.17 14.45 16.81
CA ILE A 47 -12.96 15.22 17.77
C ILE A 47 -13.01 14.40 19.05
N GLU A 48 -12.46 14.92 20.13
CA GLU A 48 -12.47 14.27 21.43
C GLU A 48 -13.24 15.13 22.45
N GLU A 49 -14.23 14.53 23.10
CA GLU A 49 -15.05 15.16 24.13
C GLU A 49 -14.91 14.38 25.44
N ARG A 50 -14.85 15.11 26.58
CA ARG A 50 -14.76 14.51 27.92
C ARG A 50 -15.84 15.01 28.80
N GLY A 51 -16.42 14.12 29.61
CA GLY A 51 -17.46 14.50 30.59
C GLY A 51 -18.18 13.31 31.17
N ALA A 52 -19.08 13.60 32.13
CA ALA A 52 -19.80 12.58 32.88
C ALA A 52 -20.99 11.97 32.11
N VAL A 53 -21.58 12.72 31.17
CA VAL A 53 -22.84 12.35 30.51
C VAL A 53 -22.60 12.05 29.03
N VAL A 54 -22.64 10.78 28.67
CA VAL A 54 -22.35 10.29 27.33
C VAL A 54 -23.21 10.91 26.23
N SER A 55 -24.51 11.10 26.47
CA SER A 55 -25.42 11.72 25.51
C SER A 55 -24.99 13.14 25.12
N LYS A 56 -24.55 13.94 26.12
CA LYS A 56 -24.03 15.30 25.87
C LYS A 56 -22.73 15.27 25.08
N LEU A 57 -21.82 14.32 25.36
CA LEU A 57 -20.60 14.17 24.61
C LEU A 57 -20.90 13.88 23.14
N ASN A 58 -21.84 12.98 22.87
CA ASN A 58 -22.24 12.64 21.51
C ASN A 58 -22.89 13.82 20.77
N GLU A 59 -23.72 14.59 21.45
CA GLU A 59 -24.33 15.79 20.89
C GLU A 59 -23.28 16.84 20.50
N GLN A 60 -22.33 17.11 21.41
CA GLN A 60 -21.23 18.05 21.19
C GLN A 60 -20.32 17.60 20.03
N ALA A 61 -19.93 16.32 20.01
CA ALA A 61 -19.12 15.75 18.95
C ALA A 61 -19.83 15.81 17.60
N ASN A 62 -21.14 15.55 17.55
CA ASN A 62 -21.94 15.67 16.33
C ASN A 62 -22.04 17.12 15.83
N ALA A 63 -22.21 18.08 16.72
CA ALA A 63 -22.25 19.50 16.34
C ALA A 63 -20.90 19.94 15.73
N LYS A 64 -19.78 19.57 16.37
CA LYS A 64 -18.43 19.82 15.85
C LYS A 64 -18.19 19.13 14.51
N LEU A 65 -18.58 17.86 14.39
CA LEU A 65 -18.47 17.11 13.13
C LEU A 65 -19.20 17.83 11.99
N LYS A 66 -20.45 18.27 12.21
CA LYS A 66 -21.20 19.02 11.19
C LYS A 66 -20.50 20.30 10.79
N ALA A 67 -19.95 21.05 11.74
CA ALA A 67 -19.21 22.28 11.47
C ALA A 67 -17.93 22.02 10.65
N VAL A 68 -17.19 20.94 10.98
CA VAL A 68 -16.00 20.52 10.24
C VAL A 68 -16.37 20.09 8.81
N VAL A 69 -17.39 19.23 8.65
CA VAL A 69 -17.82 18.76 7.32
C VAL A 69 -18.28 19.93 6.44
N SER A 70 -19.11 20.83 6.97
CA SER A 70 -19.57 22.02 6.22
C SER A 70 -18.41 22.90 5.78
N PHE A 71 -17.39 23.06 6.61
CA PHE A 71 -16.19 23.79 6.29
C PHE A 71 -15.40 23.09 5.18
N LEU A 72 -15.15 21.77 5.29
CA LEU A 72 -14.43 21.00 4.28
C LEU A 72 -15.09 21.11 2.90
N LEU A 73 -16.41 20.99 2.85
CA LEU A 73 -17.18 21.18 1.63
C LEU A 73 -17.00 22.59 1.06
N SER A 74 -16.98 23.63 1.91
CA SER A 74 -16.74 25.02 1.47
C SER A 74 -15.32 25.26 0.94
N GLN A 75 -14.37 24.42 1.33
CA GLN A 75 -12.99 24.44 0.80
C GLN A 75 -12.84 23.58 -0.47
N GLY A 76 -13.94 23.07 -1.04
CA GLY A 76 -13.92 22.30 -2.28
C GLY A 76 -13.57 20.83 -2.12
N VAL A 77 -13.53 20.31 -0.89
CA VAL A 77 -13.39 18.86 -0.67
C VAL A 77 -14.71 18.19 -1.03
N ALA A 78 -14.68 17.23 -1.95
CA ALA A 78 -15.87 16.50 -2.33
C ALA A 78 -16.37 15.60 -1.19
N GLU A 79 -17.68 15.47 -1.02
CA GLU A 79 -18.30 14.71 0.07
C GLU A 79 -17.80 13.25 0.13
N GLN A 80 -17.64 12.61 -1.01
CA GLN A 80 -17.10 11.25 -1.13
C GLN A 80 -15.67 11.08 -0.57
N HIS A 81 -14.94 12.17 -0.42
CA HIS A 81 -13.58 12.21 0.13
C HIS A 81 -13.55 12.55 1.61
N ILE A 82 -14.72 12.72 2.26
CA ILE A 82 -14.86 12.94 3.69
C ILE A 82 -15.46 11.69 4.32
N GLN A 83 -14.70 11.02 5.17
CA GLN A 83 -15.12 9.77 5.80
C GLN A 83 -15.17 9.94 7.32
N SER A 84 -16.35 9.74 7.94
CA SER A 84 -16.46 9.55 9.39
C SER A 84 -16.18 8.09 9.70
N MET A 85 -15.01 7.78 10.29
CA MET A 85 -14.51 6.42 10.37
C MET A 85 -15.02 5.65 11.58
N SER A 86 -14.72 6.15 12.77
CA SER A 86 -15.00 5.44 14.02
C SER A 86 -15.49 6.36 15.10
N VAL A 87 -16.27 5.79 16.00
CA VAL A 87 -16.66 6.40 17.28
C VAL A 87 -16.16 5.48 18.37
N ASN A 88 -15.36 6.00 19.26
CA ASN A 88 -14.88 5.28 20.44
C ASN A 88 -15.31 5.97 21.72
N LEU A 89 -15.77 5.18 22.68
CA LEU A 89 -16.14 5.64 24.02
C LEU A 89 -15.33 4.84 25.03
N SER A 90 -14.58 5.55 25.87
CA SER A 90 -13.78 4.93 26.92
C SER A 90 -14.02 5.61 28.26
N PRO A 91 -13.92 4.91 29.40
CA PRO A 91 -13.99 5.52 30.70
C PRO A 91 -12.75 6.40 30.95
N TRP A 92 -13.00 7.56 31.54
CA TRP A 92 -11.95 8.50 31.93
C TRP A 92 -11.65 8.37 33.42
N TYR A 93 -10.39 8.12 33.74
CA TYR A 93 -9.90 8.05 35.10
C TYR A 93 -8.80 9.06 35.33
N GLU A 94 -8.76 9.65 36.52
CA GLU A 94 -7.66 10.44 37.01
C GLU A 94 -6.94 9.73 38.16
N HIS A 95 -5.61 9.90 38.19
CA HIS A 95 -4.80 9.45 39.33
C HIS A 95 -4.79 10.55 40.37
N THR A 96 -5.33 10.25 41.54
CA THR A 96 -5.31 11.12 42.71
C THR A 96 -4.42 10.52 43.81
N PRO A 97 -4.02 11.27 44.84
CA PRO A 97 -3.29 10.71 45.98
C PRO A 97 -3.96 9.52 46.65
N ASN A 98 -5.29 9.44 46.52
CA ASN A 98 -6.11 8.39 47.12
C ASN A 98 -6.41 7.21 46.18
N GLY A 99 -5.78 7.18 45.00
CA GLY A 99 -5.97 6.14 44.01
C GLY A 99 -6.56 6.62 42.68
N ARG A 100 -7.11 5.68 41.92
CA ARG A 100 -7.71 5.94 40.61
C ARG A 100 -9.20 6.28 40.74
N GLU A 101 -9.58 7.49 40.34
CA GLU A 101 -10.95 7.98 40.43
C GLU A 101 -11.59 8.06 39.05
N HIS A 102 -12.81 7.53 38.88
CA HIS A 102 -13.58 7.64 37.65
C HIS A 102 -14.18 9.03 37.52
N LYS A 103 -13.83 9.78 36.49
CA LYS A 103 -14.28 11.16 36.23
C LYS A 103 -15.37 11.26 35.15
N GLY A 104 -15.65 10.18 34.45
CA GLY A 104 -16.62 10.14 33.36
C GLY A 104 -16.11 9.35 32.16
N PHE A 105 -16.36 9.87 30.96
CA PHE A 105 -16.06 9.20 29.71
C PHE A 105 -15.32 10.14 28.77
N ILE A 106 -14.56 9.52 27.86
CA ILE A 106 -13.96 10.17 26.69
C ILE A 106 -14.66 9.59 25.48
N LEU A 107 -15.29 10.44 24.68
CA LEU A 107 -15.83 10.10 23.38
C LEU A 107 -14.93 10.68 22.31
N SER A 108 -14.41 9.84 21.44
CA SER A 108 -13.59 10.25 20.29
C SER A 108 -14.26 9.83 18.99
N ARG A 109 -14.26 10.75 18.02
CA ARG A 109 -14.81 10.54 16.68
C ARG A 109 -13.77 10.90 15.65
N GLN A 110 -13.48 9.96 14.78
CA GLN A 110 -12.44 10.08 13.76
C GLN A 110 -13.03 10.51 12.41
N VAL A 111 -12.39 11.48 11.76
CA VAL A 111 -12.74 11.96 10.43
C VAL A 111 -11.50 11.90 9.56
N ARG A 112 -11.61 11.25 8.41
CA ARG A 112 -10.57 11.23 7.39
C ARG A 112 -11.01 12.07 6.20
N VAL A 113 -10.06 12.83 5.69
CA VAL A 113 -10.21 13.67 4.51
C VAL A 113 -9.12 13.33 3.52
N THR A 114 -9.49 13.25 2.24
CA THR A 114 -8.54 13.19 1.12
C THR A 114 -8.79 14.37 0.20
N SER A 115 -7.74 15.08 -0.22
CA SER A 115 -7.87 16.22 -1.12
C SER A 115 -6.71 16.28 -2.10
N ASN A 116 -7.03 16.63 -3.36
CA ASN A 116 -6.05 16.84 -4.43
C ASN A 116 -5.54 18.28 -4.48
N GLN A 117 -5.99 19.13 -3.56
CA GLN A 117 -5.58 20.55 -3.49
C GLN A 117 -4.44 20.69 -2.47
N LEU A 118 -3.23 20.32 -2.87
CA LEU A 118 -2.06 20.33 -1.98
C LEU A 118 -1.83 21.68 -1.32
N GLN A 119 -2.01 22.79 -2.04
CA GLN A 119 -1.77 24.14 -1.52
C GLN A 119 -2.74 24.57 -0.42
N ASN A 120 -3.85 23.84 -0.22
CA ASN A 120 -4.90 24.19 0.74
C ASN A 120 -4.79 23.41 2.06
N TYR A 121 -3.79 22.52 2.23
CA TYR A 121 -3.76 21.63 3.39
C TYR A 121 -3.68 22.41 4.71
N ASP A 122 -2.89 23.48 4.79
CA ASP A 122 -2.77 24.32 5.97
C ASP A 122 -4.08 25.03 6.33
N ILE A 123 -4.80 25.53 5.30
CA ILE A 123 -6.11 26.17 5.48
C ILE A 123 -7.12 25.16 6.01
N VAL A 124 -7.10 23.94 5.46
CA VAL A 124 -7.98 22.84 5.87
C VAL A 124 -7.68 22.42 7.32
N LEU A 125 -6.41 22.27 7.65
CA LEU A 125 -5.95 21.90 8.97
C LEU A 125 -6.35 22.93 10.03
N ASP A 126 -5.96 24.18 9.83
CA ASP A 126 -6.24 25.30 10.74
C ASP A 126 -7.75 25.54 10.88
N GLY A 127 -8.47 25.52 9.77
CA GLY A 127 -9.92 25.69 9.77
C GLY A 127 -10.68 24.56 10.46
N ALA A 128 -10.22 23.31 10.38
CA ALA A 128 -10.79 22.18 11.10
C ALA A 128 -10.52 22.27 12.60
N MET A 129 -9.31 22.63 13.01
CA MET A 129 -8.95 22.85 14.42
C MET A 129 -9.82 23.95 15.07
N LYS A 130 -10.03 25.07 14.38
CA LYS A 130 -10.95 26.14 14.84
C LYS A 130 -12.40 25.69 15.00
N ARG A 131 -12.80 24.54 14.43
CA ARG A 131 -14.16 23.98 14.50
C ARG A 131 -14.30 22.78 15.42
N GLY A 132 -13.25 22.49 16.19
CA GLY A 132 -13.32 21.51 17.27
C GLY A 132 -12.58 20.20 17.01
N ILE A 133 -11.81 20.10 15.93
CA ILE A 133 -10.76 19.09 15.85
C ILE A 133 -9.71 19.45 16.91
N ASN A 134 -9.40 18.51 17.78
CA ASN A 134 -8.44 18.71 18.86
C ASN A 134 -7.28 17.70 18.86
N ARG A 135 -7.28 16.77 17.89
CA ARG A 135 -6.16 15.86 17.66
C ARG A 135 -6.04 15.51 16.18
N ILE A 136 -4.82 15.41 15.73
CA ILE A 136 -4.48 14.91 14.39
C ILE A 136 -3.75 13.59 14.59
N ASP A 137 -4.32 12.51 14.06
CA ASP A 137 -3.74 11.18 14.17
C ASP A 137 -2.75 10.92 13.02
N GLN A 138 -3.04 11.45 11.82
CA GLN A 138 -2.21 11.18 10.64
C GLN A 138 -2.35 12.32 9.63
N PHE A 139 -1.22 12.69 9.03
CA PHE A 139 -1.14 13.52 7.85
C PHE A 139 -0.13 12.88 6.89
N GLU A 140 -0.54 12.64 5.65
CA GLU A 140 0.33 12.08 4.62
C GLU A 140 0.08 12.75 3.29
N PHE A 141 1.15 13.06 2.58
CA PHE A 141 1.08 13.32 1.15
C PHE A 141 1.01 11.99 0.40
N ILE A 142 0.09 11.88 -0.54
CA ILE A 142 -0.18 10.67 -1.29
C ILE A 142 -0.23 10.93 -2.79
N ASN A 143 -0.08 9.89 -3.59
CA ASN A 143 -0.47 9.93 -4.99
C ASN A 143 -1.95 9.57 -5.11
N SER A 144 -2.73 10.37 -5.84
CA SER A 144 -4.18 10.14 -6.03
C SER A 144 -4.47 8.91 -6.89
N ASN A 145 -3.51 8.49 -7.71
CA ASN A 145 -3.63 7.30 -8.57
C ASN A 145 -2.42 6.36 -8.42
N PRO A 146 -2.29 5.67 -7.28
CA PRO A 146 -1.17 4.78 -7.02
C PRO A 146 -1.10 3.61 -7.99
N GLU A 147 -2.24 3.15 -8.51
CA GLU A 147 -2.30 2.06 -9.49
C GLU A 147 -1.66 2.45 -10.82
N LYS A 148 -1.81 3.71 -11.25
CA LYS A 148 -1.16 4.20 -12.47
C LYS A 148 0.36 4.18 -12.30
N VAL A 149 0.87 4.70 -11.19
CA VAL A 149 2.32 4.73 -10.90
C VAL A 149 2.87 3.31 -10.79
N TYR A 150 2.13 2.41 -10.13
CA TYR A 150 2.53 1.01 -10.03
C TYR A 150 2.58 0.32 -11.40
N ARG A 151 1.62 0.58 -12.28
CA ARG A 151 1.61 0.05 -13.65
C ARG A 151 2.83 0.52 -14.47
N GLU A 152 3.21 1.77 -14.31
CA GLU A 152 4.42 2.32 -14.94
C GLU A 152 5.67 1.62 -14.40
N ALA A 153 5.76 1.39 -13.09
CA ALA A 153 6.85 0.63 -12.48
C ALA A 153 6.88 -0.84 -12.97
N LEU A 154 5.72 -1.46 -13.13
CA LEU A 154 5.62 -2.83 -13.64
C LEU A 154 6.08 -2.92 -15.10
N ILE A 155 5.73 -1.97 -15.94
CA ILE A 155 6.23 -1.89 -17.33
C ILE A 155 7.76 -1.79 -17.33
N ALA A 156 8.32 -0.89 -16.52
CA ALA A 156 9.76 -0.74 -16.39
C ALA A 156 10.45 -2.03 -15.89
N ALA A 157 9.82 -2.77 -14.97
CA ALA A 157 10.34 -4.06 -14.50
C ALA A 157 10.39 -5.13 -15.60
N VAL A 158 9.34 -5.18 -16.42
CA VAL A 158 9.31 -6.10 -17.58
C VAL A 158 10.37 -5.75 -18.63
N GLU A 159 10.56 -4.47 -18.88
CA GLU A 159 11.61 -4.00 -19.81
C GLU A 159 13.01 -4.31 -19.29
N ASP A 160 13.27 -4.11 -17.99
CA ASP A 160 14.53 -4.47 -17.36
C ASP A 160 14.79 -5.99 -17.44
N ALA A 161 13.77 -6.83 -17.17
CA ALA A 161 13.89 -8.29 -17.29
C ALA A 161 14.25 -8.71 -18.71
N LYS A 162 13.59 -8.13 -19.73
CA LYS A 162 13.90 -8.39 -21.15
C LYS A 162 15.32 -7.97 -21.50
N GLY A 163 15.70 -6.74 -21.15
CA GLY A 163 17.04 -6.22 -21.44
C GLY A 163 18.15 -7.05 -20.81
N ARG A 164 17.96 -7.54 -19.58
CA ARG A 164 18.89 -8.46 -18.91
C ARG A 164 18.95 -9.81 -19.60
N ALA A 165 17.81 -10.37 -19.99
CA ALA A 165 17.76 -11.65 -20.70
C ALA A 165 18.48 -11.57 -22.04
N ASP A 166 18.23 -10.52 -22.82
CA ASP A 166 18.91 -10.29 -24.11
C ASP A 166 20.41 -10.12 -23.95
N LEU A 167 20.87 -9.38 -22.96
CA LEU A 167 22.27 -9.18 -22.64
C LEU A 167 22.95 -10.51 -22.32
N ILE A 168 22.35 -11.31 -21.42
CA ILE A 168 22.93 -12.61 -21.03
C ILE A 168 22.93 -13.58 -22.20
N ALA A 169 21.82 -13.68 -22.93
CA ALA A 169 21.73 -14.56 -24.10
C ALA A 169 22.82 -14.26 -25.15
N LYS A 170 23.03 -12.97 -25.45
CA LYS A 170 24.07 -12.51 -26.36
C LYS A 170 25.48 -12.88 -25.89
N GLN A 171 25.79 -12.69 -24.60
CA GLN A 171 27.10 -13.01 -24.04
C GLN A 171 27.36 -14.53 -24.00
N MET A 172 26.32 -15.33 -23.82
CA MET A 172 26.41 -16.80 -23.78
C MET A 172 26.31 -17.45 -25.16
N GLY A 173 26.07 -16.67 -26.22
CA GLY A 173 25.94 -17.19 -27.59
C GLY A 173 24.68 -18.03 -27.80
N VAL A 174 23.60 -17.75 -27.01
CA VAL A 174 22.32 -18.43 -27.14
C VAL A 174 21.25 -17.43 -27.60
N THR A 175 20.11 -17.93 -28.08
CA THR A 175 18.98 -17.12 -28.51
C THR A 175 17.77 -17.35 -27.60
N ILE A 176 17.02 -16.31 -27.30
CA ILE A 176 15.75 -16.41 -26.57
C ILE A 176 14.70 -16.97 -27.54
N ALA A 177 14.07 -18.10 -27.16
CA ALA A 177 13.08 -18.78 -27.98
C ALA A 177 11.65 -18.38 -27.62
N GLY A 178 11.42 -17.96 -26.39
CA GLY A 178 10.12 -17.55 -25.88
C GLY A 178 10.08 -17.43 -24.37
N VAL A 179 8.91 -17.12 -23.83
CA VAL A 179 8.67 -17.05 -22.40
C VAL A 179 8.04 -18.35 -21.92
N VAL A 180 8.63 -18.97 -20.90
CA VAL A 180 8.12 -20.19 -20.26
C VAL A 180 7.20 -19.83 -19.10
N SER A 181 7.63 -18.88 -18.26
CA SER A 181 6.81 -18.43 -17.13
C SER A 181 7.13 -16.99 -16.76
N ILE A 182 6.12 -16.30 -16.22
CA ILE A 182 6.25 -14.98 -15.64
C ILE A 182 5.57 -15.03 -14.28
N SER A 183 6.24 -14.51 -13.26
CA SER A 183 5.63 -14.26 -11.96
C SER A 183 5.92 -12.83 -11.53
N GLU A 184 4.87 -12.15 -11.12
CA GLU A 184 4.95 -10.84 -10.49
C GLU A 184 5.24 -11.04 -9.00
N SER A 185 6.30 -10.42 -8.51
CA SER A 185 6.56 -10.37 -7.08
C SER A 185 5.88 -9.13 -6.51
N MET A 186 4.67 -9.29 -6.00
CA MET A 186 4.02 -8.23 -5.23
C MET A 186 4.76 -8.04 -3.90
N SER A 187 5.86 -7.33 -3.96
CA SER A 187 6.43 -6.74 -2.76
C SER A 187 5.70 -5.43 -2.53
N TYR A 188 4.58 -5.49 -1.81
CA TYR A 188 3.99 -4.29 -1.21
C TYR A 188 4.92 -3.83 -0.09
N ASN A 189 6.18 -3.60 -0.43
CA ASN A 189 7.07 -2.82 0.40
C ASN A 189 6.57 -1.38 0.28
N ARG A 190 5.64 -1.03 1.17
CA ARG A 190 5.46 0.37 1.53
C ARG A 190 6.87 0.84 1.93
N PRO A 191 7.54 1.67 1.13
CA PRO A 191 8.86 2.13 1.54
C PRO A 191 8.68 2.74 2.93
N PRO A 192 9.62 2.50 3.86
CA PRO A 192 9.64 3.32 5.05
C PRO A 192 9.68 4.76 4.53
N VAL A 193 8.72 5.56 4.97
CA VAL A 193 8.65 6.99 4.67
C VAL A 193 9.86 7.65 5.32
N GLY A 194 11.02 7.40 4.75
CA GLY A 194 12.24 8.11 5.02
C GLY A 194 12.23 9.35 4.16
N VAL A 195 11.50 10.37 4.60
CA VAL A 195 11.65 11.71 4.07
C VAL A 195 13.11 12.08 4.26
N ARG A 196 13.92 11.95 3.23
CA ARG A 196 15.22 12.61 3.20
C ARG A 196 14.94 14.10 3.08
N MET A 197 14.71 14.73 4.24
CA MET A 197 14.68 16.17 4.36
C MET A 197 16.03 16.71 3.91
N ARG A 198 16.08 17.23 2.70
CA ARG A 198 17.05 18.25 2.36
C ARG A 198 16.47 19.56 2.86
N VAL A 199 16.79 19.89 4.11
CA VAL A 199 16.48 21.21 4.69
C VAL A 199 17.34 22.22 3.95
N GLN A 200 16.74 22.97 3.07
CA GLN A 200 17.25 24.24 2.61
C GLN A 200 16.23 25.31 3.01
N GLN A 201 16.57 25.93 4.06
CA GLN A 201 16.28 27.25 4.65
C GLN A 201 15.05 28.03 4.17
N GLU A 202 14.30 28.50 5.20
CA GLU A 202 13.33 29.58 5.29
C GLU A 202 11.91 29.30 4.74
N ASP A 203 11.00 29.30 5.69
CA ASP A 203 9.57 29.01 5.67
C ASP A 203 9.27 27.50 5.72
N ALA A 204 9.09 27.02 6.97
CA ALA A 204 8.93 25.59 7.30
C ALA A 204 7.55 25.05 6.87
N PHE A 205 7.31 25.01 5.57
CA PHE A 205 6.19 24.26 5.01
C PHE A 205 6.65 22.83 4.71
N SER A 206 5.79 21.87 5.02
CA SER A 206 6.04 20.47 4.73
C SER A 206 6.11 20.27 3.22
N LEU A 207 7.32 20.05 2.69
CA LEU A 207 7.49 19.78 1.27
C LEU A 207 7.14 18.30 1.02
N PRO A 208 6.28 17.98 0.02
CA PRO A 208 5.80 16.63 -0.22
C PRO A 208 6.89 15.64 -0.68
N GLY A 209 8.03 16.13 -1.19
CA GLY A 209 9.11 15.27 -1.70
C GLY A 209 8.68 14.45 -2.91
N GLN A 210 9.37 13.31 -3.14
CA GLN A 210 8.98 12.30 -4.11
C GLN A 210 8.88 10.94 -3.40
N THR A 211 7.94 10.11 -3.85
CA THR A 211 7.76 8.76 -3.35
C THR A 211 8.10 7.76 -4.46
N ASP A 212 9.00 6.82 -4.16
CA ASP A 212 9.36 5.77 -5.09
C ASP A 212 8.35 4.62 -5.00
N THR A 213 7.79 4.25 -6.14
CA THR A 213 6.99 3.05 -6.31
C THR A 213 7.80 2.02 -7.06
N SER A 214 7.94 0.81 -6.52
CA SER A 214 8.71 -0.27 -7.12
C SER A 214 7.84 -1.46 -7.49
N ALA A 215 8.17 -2.11 -8.61
CA ALA A 215 7.63 -3.39 -9.01
C ALA A 215 8.77 -4.36 -9.35
N ALA A 216 8.54 -5.66 -9.21
CA ALA A 216 9.50 -6.67 -9.58
C ALA A 216 8.80 -7.84 -10.29
N VAL A 217 9.47 -8.38 -11.32
CA VAL A 217 9.02 -9.55 -12.05
C VAL A 217 10.13 -10.59 -12.13
N ASN A 218 9.76 -11.87 -12.07
CA ASN A 218 10.67 -12.98 -12.39
C ASN A 218 10.18 -13.62 -13.68
N VAL A 219 11.08 -13.72 -14.65
CA VAL A 219 10.76 -14.27 -15.98
C VAL A 219 11.69 -15.41 -16.29
N THR A 220 11.12 -16.53 -16.73
CA THR A 220 11.86 -17.69 -17.24
C THR A 220 11.66 -17.76 -18.74
N PHE A 221 12.76 -17.70 -19.49
CA PHE A 221 12.79 -17.80 -20.93
C PHE A 221 13.30 -19.17 -21.37
N ALA A 222 12.71 -19.73 -22.42
CA ALA A 222 13.31 -20.84 -23.16
C ALA A 222 14.45 -20.30 -24.00
N ILE A 223 15.60 -21.02 -24.05
CA ILE A 223 16.77 -20.63 -24.83
C ILE A 223 17.17 -21.75 -25.82
N LYS A 224 17.75 -21.34 -26.96
CA LYS A 224 18.30 -22.21 -28.00
C LYS A 224 19.74 -21.84 -28.28
N ASN A 225 20.52 -22.86 -28.59
CA ASN A 225 21.90 -22.69 -29.08
C ASN A 225 21.89 -22.19 -30.52
#